data_8c1f23a18b01ca86093c500fe8441881
#
_entry.id   8c1f23a18b01ca86093c500fe8441881
#
_cell.length_a   1.000
_cell.length_b   1.000
_cell.length_c   1.000
_cell.angle_alpha   90.00
_cell.angle_beta   90.00
_cell.angle_gamma   90.00
#
_symmetry.space_group_name_H-M   'P 1'
#
loop_
_entity.id
_entity.type
_entity.pdbx_description
1 polymer ?
#
loop_
_entity_poly.entity_id
_entity_poly.type
_entity_poly.pdbx_seq_one_letter_code
_entity_poly.pdbx_strand_id
1 'polypeptide(L)'
;LISGKKLSFVQNVRDESAEEIRIVIEPRSRNVEKEKLLTSLYQFTDLETKVAVNLNVLIDGISPKVSNLKELLKTFLDYRREILIRKSTHRLENIDKRLEIIEGLLQAYINLDRIINIIREEDDPKTAIIEEFGLSSLQVESILNLRLRALRRLDEELLSKEQQELMKERQTLEDLLEDQKLQWKNVKENLYTNDTL
;
A
#
# COMPACT_ATOMS: atom_id res chain seq x y z
N LEU A 1 -4.05 10.62 -51.06
CA LEU A 1 -2.99 11.59 -50.69
C LEU A 1 -1.84 11.58 -51.71
N ILE A 2 -1.36 10.43 -52.15
CA ILE A 2 -0.30 10.29 -53.16
C ILE A 2 -0.80 10.80 -54.53
N SER A 3 -1.99 10.36 -54.98
CA SER A 3 -2.61 10.80 -56.21
C SER A 3 -2.93 12.31 -56.25
N GLY A 4 -3.24 12.91 -55.09
CA GLY A 4 -3.48 14.35 -54.92
C GLY A 4 -2.24 15.20 -54.74
N LYS A 5 -1.01 14.65 -54.91
CA LYS A 5 0.28 15.34 -54.75
C LYS A 5 0.53 15.95 -53.35
N LYS A 6 -0.29 15.61 -52.34
CA LYS A 6 -0.07 16.10 -50.96
C LYS A 6 1.17 15.46 -50.34
N LEU A 7 1.48 14.20 -50.67
CA LEU A 7 2.70 13.49 -50.23
C LEU A 7 3.68 13.36 -51.42
N SER A 8 4.32 14.47 -51.79
CA SER A 8 5.21 14.56 -52.98
C SER A 8 6.47 13.71 -52.85
N PHE A 9 6.90 13.39 -51.65
CA PHE A 9 8.11 12.60 -51.33
C PHE A 9 7.86 11.09 -51.35
N VAL A 10 6.61 10.63 -51.34
CA VAL A 10 6.23 9.22 -51.35
C VAL A 10 5.95 8.75 -52.79
N GLN A 11 6.56 7.64 -53.17
CA GLN A 11 6.29 7.00 -54.45
C GLN A 11 5.21 5.94 -54.31
N ASN A 12 5.33 5.05 -53.35
CA ASN A 12 4.42 3.94 -53.16
C ASN A 12 4.31 3.59 -51.65
N VAL A 13 3.20 2.93 -51.30
CA VAL A 13 2.96 2.38 -49.96
C VAL A 13 2.48 0.95 -50.12
N ARG A 14 3.16 0.01 -49.49
CA ARG A 14 2.81 -1.42 -49.51
C ARG A 14 2.50 -1.89 -48.10
N ASP A 15 1.47 -2.69 -47.99
CA ASP A 15 1.18 -3.42 -46.75
C ASP A 15 1.84 -4.82 -46.85
N GLU A 16 2.81 -5.05 -45.99
CA GLU A 16 3.54 -6.31 -45.86
C GLU A 16 3.24 -6.96 -44.49
N SER A 17 2.06 -6.65 -43.93
CA SER A 17 1.64 -7.21 -42.66
C SER A 17 1.43 -8.72 -42.75
N ALA A 18 1.97 -9.46 -41.76
CA ALA A 18 1.73 -10.88 -41.58
C ALA A 18 1.28 -11.11 -40.10
N GLU A 19 2.12 -11.68 -39.24
CA GLU A 19 1.85 -11.75 -37.81
C GLU A 19 1.98 -10.38 -37.15
N GLU A 20 2.88 -9.55 -37.64
CA GLU A 20 3.09 -8.17 -37.18
C GLU A 20 2.64 -7.18 -38.26
N ILE A 21 2.09 -6.04 -37.86
CA ILE A 21 1.69 -4.96 -38.75
C ILE A 21 2.93 -4.29 -39.33
N ARG A 22 3.11 -4.38 -40.67
CA ARG A 22 4.26 -3.81 -41.35
C ARG A 22 3.81 -3.05 -42.60
N ILE A 23 3.99 -1.73 -42.59
CA ILE A 23 3.73 -0.85 -43.75
C ILE A 23 5.08 -0.35 -44.28
N VAL A 24 5.34 -0.60 -45.55
CA VAL A 24 6.57 -0.15 -46.21
C VAL A 24 6.24 1.07 -47.06
N ILE A 25 6.93 2.16 -46.80
CA ILE A 25 6.77 3.43 -47.52
C ILE A 25 8.01 3.66 -48.39
N GLU A 26 7.82 3.73 -49.69
CA GLU A 26 8.90 3.92 -50.66
C GLU A 26 9.02 5.41 -51.00
N PRO A 27 10.19 6.02 -50.80
CA PRO A 27 10.43 7.40 -51.20
C PRO A 27 10.56 7.50 -52.72
N ARG A 28 10.16 8.64 -53.27
CA ARG A 28 10.22 8.90 -54.73
C ARG A 28 11.65 8.96 -55.28
N SER A 29 12.62 9.32 -54.46
CA SER A 29 14.03 9.41 -54.80
C SER A 29 14.90 9.01 -53.61
N ARG A 30 16.08 8.40 -53.91
CA ARG A 30 17.08 8.06 -52.90
C ARG A 30 17.65 9.28 -52.14
N ASN A 31 17.47 10.48 -52.72
CA ASN A 31 17.96 11.74 -52.14
C ASN A 31 16.96 12.36 -51.15
N VAL A 32 15.80 11.74 -50.91
CA VAL A 32 14.83 12.24 -49.94
C VAL A 32 15.33 11.92 -48.55
N GLU A 33 15.57 12.98 -47.76
CA GLU A 33 15.97 12.83 -46.37
C GLU A 33 14.84 12.18 -45.54
N LYS A 34 15.21 11.18 -44.73
CA LYS A 34 14.29 10.40 -43.91
C LYS A 34 13.45 11.30 -43.00
N GLU A 35 14.05 12.31 -42.39
CA GLU A 35 13.36 13.23 -41.48
C GLU A 35 12.31 14.09 -42.19
N LYS A 36 12.62 14.58 -43.38
CA LYS A 36 11.62 15.32 -44.21
C LYS A 36 10.46 14.45 -44.62
N LEU A 37 10.71 13.19 -44.94
CA LEU A 37 9.67 12.22 -45.25
C LEU A 37 8.75 11.99 -44.06
N LEU A 38 9.33 11.72 -42.88
CA LEU A 38 8.58 11.50 -41.63
C LEU A 38 7.76 12.73 -41.25
N THR A 39 8.36 13.92 -41.29
CA THR A 39 7.63 15.17 -40.98
C THR A 39 6.44 15.39 -41.91
N SER A 40 6.60 15.11 -43.23
CA SER A 40 5.49 15.21 -44.19
C SER A 40 4.40 14.16 -43.95
N LEU A 41 4.77 12.95 -43.52
CA LEU A 41 3.80 11.92 -43.15
C LEU A 41 3.00 12.32 -41.92
N TYR A 42 3.64 12.80 -40.86
CA TYR A 42 2.96 13.28 -39.66
C TYR A 42 2.05 14.49 -39.94
N GLN A 43 2.48 15.39 -40.81
CA GLN A 43 1.71 16.60 -41.15
C GLN A 43 0.47 16.34 -42.00
N PHE A 44 0.55 15.38 -42.95
CA PHE A 44 -0.49 15.16 -44.00
C PHE A 44 -1.27 13.86 -43.83
N THR A 45 -0.97 13.05 -42.81
CA THR A 45 -1.69 11.81 -42.52
C THR A 45 -2.08 11.73 -41.05
N ASP A 46 -2.92 10.75 -40.70
CA ASP A 46 -3.36 10.48 -39.35
C ASP A 46 -2.35 9.65 -38.53
N LEU A 47 -1.08 9.56 -39.01
CA LEU A 47 0.00 8.90 -38.23
C LEU A 47 0.35 9.66 -36.95
N GLU A 48 0.11 10.97 -36.92
CA GLU A 48 0.14 11.78 -35.71
C GLU A 48 -1.24 12.41 -35.48
N THR A 49 -1.85 12.09 -34.38
CA THR A 49 -3.15 12.65 -33.98
C THR A 49 -3.03 13.40 -32.67
N LYS A 50 -3.75 14.51 -32.54
CA LYS A 50 -3.84 15.28 -31.31
C LYS A 50 -5.00 14.75 -30.50
N VAL A 51 -4.70 14.21 -29.31
CA VAL A 51 -5.72 13.80 -28.35
C VAL A 51 -5.88 14.89 -27.29
N ALA A 52 -7.09 15.43 -27.20
CA ALA A 52 -7.41 16.38 -26.14
C ALA A 52 -7.58 15.61 -24.81
N VAL A 53 -6.73 15.91 -23.85
CA VAL A 53 -6.81 15.31 -22.51
C VAL A 53 -7.48 16.32 -21.57
N ASN A 54 -8.62 15.92 -21.01
CA ASN A 54 -9.33 16.69 -19.98
C ASN A 54 -9.28 15.91 -18.67
N LEU A 55 -8.38 16.33 -17.76
CA LEU A 55 -8.20 15.72 -16.45
C LEU A 55 -9.14 16.38 -15.44
N ASN A 56 -10.43 16.07 -15.53
CA ASN A 56 -11.42 16.50 -14.55
C ASN A 56 -11.52 15.44 -13.47
N VAL A 57 -11.03 15.76 -12.26
CA VAL A 57 -10.87 14.82 -11.16
C VAL A 57 -11.41 15.39 -9.85
N LEU A 58 -11.81 14.51 -8.95
CA LEU A 58 -12.20 14.83 -7.58
C LEU A 58 -10.97 14.71 -6.68
N ILE A 59 -10.22 15.80 -6.49
CA ILE A 59 -9.01 15.78 -5.65
C ILE A 59 -9.36 15.46 -4.20
N ASP A 60 -10.38 16.13 -3.67
CA ASP A 60 -10.82 15.96 -2.27
C ASP A 60 -12.01 15.00 -2.15
N GLY A 61 -12.35 14.25 -3.20
CA GLY A 61 -13.51 13.36 -3.24
C GLY A 61 -14.87 14.10 -3.29
N ILE A 62 -14.89 15.43 -3.32
CA ILE A 62 -16.11 16.24 -3.21
C ILE A 62 -16.30 17.12 -4.45
N SER A 63 -15.29 17.92 -4.81
CA SER A 63 -15.42 18.95 -5.86
C SER A 63 -14.66 18.57 -7.12
N PRO A 64 -15.33 18.56 -8.31
CA PRO A 64 -14.64 18.34 -9.57
C PRO A 64 -13.75 19.53 -9.91
N LYS A 65 -12.49 19.27 -10.25
CA LYS A 65 -11.50 20.27 -10.66
C LYS A 65 -10.74 19.79 -11.88
N VAL A 66 -10.57 20.66 -12.85
CA VAL A 66 -9.67 20.40 -13.97
C VAL A 66 -8.24 20.62 -13.48
N SER A 67 -7.45 19.56 -13.47
CA SER A 67 -6.08 19.55 -12.96
C SER A 67 -5.08 19.27 -14.07
N ASN A 68 -3.85 19.73 -13.91
CA ASN A 68 -2.76 19.29 -14.75
C ASN A 68 -2.19 17.96 -14.27
N LEU A 69 -1.46 17.26 -15.15
CA LEU A 69 -0.89 15.94 -14.84
C LEU A 69 0.00 15.94 -13.59
N LYS A 70 0.82 17.00 -13.40
CA LYS A 70 1.71 17.11 -12.24
C LYS A 70 0.92 17.20 -10.93
N GLU A 71 -0.14 17.99 -10.92
CA GLU A 71 -1.02 18.13 -9.75
C GLU A 71 -1.71 16.82 -9.42
N LEU A 72 -2.23 16.13 -10.45
CA LEU A 72 -2.87 14.83 -10.30
C LEU A 72 -1.92 13.78 -9.70
N LEU A 73 -0.70 13.67 -10.25
CA LEU A 73 0.30 12.72 -9.76
C LEU A 73 0.73 13.05 -8.32
N LYS A 74 0.90 14.33 -8.01
CA LYS A 74 1.24 14.74 -6.64
C LYS A 74 0.14 14.35 -5.66
N THR A 75 -1.11 14.68 -5.98
CA THR A 75 -2.26 14.33 -5.12
C THR A 75 -2.38 12.82 -4.93
N PHE A 76 -2.17 12.04 -5.99
CA PHE A 76 -2.15 10.58 -5.88
C PHE A 76 -1.08 10.07 -4.91
N LEU A 77 0.14 10.58 -5.01
CA LEU A 77 1.24 10.20 -4.13
C LEU A 77 0.98 10.62 -2.67
N ASP A 78 0.47 11.84 -2.45
CA ASP A 78 0.11 12.33 -1.12
C ASP A 78 -0.99 11.46 -0.50
N TYR A 79 -1.99 11.07 -1.28
CA TYR A 79 -3.04 10.13 -0.84
C TYR A 79 -2.48 8.75 -0.49
N ARG A 80 -1.56 8.20 -1.30
CA ARG A 80 -0.89 6.92 -0.99
C ARG A 80 -0.12 6.98 0.32
N ARG A 81 0.55 8.09 0.58
CA ARG A 81 1.25 8.32 1.85
C ARG A 81 0.27 8.41 3.03
N GLU A 82 -0.85 9.12 2.87
CA GLU A 82 -1.89 9.19 3.89
C GLU A 82 -2.45 7.81 4.24
N ILE A 83 -2.73 6.98 3.24
CA ILE A 83 -3.16 5.60 3.45
C ILE A 83 -2.11 4.79 4.21
N LEU A 84 -0.81 4.94 3.87
CA LEU A 84 0.28 4.28 4.58
C LEU A 84 0.29 4.66 6.06
N ILE A 85 0.24 5.96 6.36
CA ILE A 85 0.21 6.47 7.75
C ILE A 85 -1.00 5.89 8.49
N ARG A 86 -2.21 5.97 7.92
CA ARG A 86 -3.43 5.47 8.54
C ARG A 86 -3.37 3.97 8.84
N LYS A 87 -2.88 3.17 7.89
CA LYS A 87 -2.69 1.72 8.09
C LYS A 87 -1.67 1.43 9.18
N SER A 88 -0.55 2.14 9.19
CA SER A 88 0.51 1.97 10.19
C SER A 88 0.04 2.36 11.59
N THR A 89 -0.68 3.46 11.74
CA THR A 89 -1.27 3.88 13.02
C THR A 89 -2.26 2.84 13.55
N HIS A 90 -3.18 2.37 12.70
CA HIS A 90 -4.13 1.34 13.11
C HIS A 90 -3.44 0.01 13.49
N ARG A 91 -2.38 -0.36 12.76
CA ARG A 91 -1.60 -1.57 13.11
C ARG A 91 -0.89 -1.40 14.44
N LEU A 92 -0.32 -0.22 14.70
CA LEU A 92 0.34 0.12 15.96
C LEU A 92 -0.63 0.01 17.15
N GLU A 93 -1.84 0.58 17.04
CA GLU A 93 -2.87 0.47 18.07
C GLU A 93 -3.25 -1.00 18.37
N ASN A 94 -3.29 -1.84 17.35
CA ASN A 94 -3.57 -3.27 17.54
C ASN A 94 -2.41 -4.01 18.20
N ILE A 95 -1.17 -3.64 17.86
CA ILE A 95 0.03 -4.17 18.51
C ILE A 95 0.07 -3.78 19.98
N ASP A 96 -0.19 -2.52 20.31
CA ASP A 96 -0.20 -2.04 21.70
C ASP A 96 -1.23 -2.78 22.54
N LYS A 97 -2.45 -2.96 22.04
CA LYS A 97 -3.48 -3.77 22.71
C LYS A 97 -3.04 -5.23 22.89
N ARG A 98 -2.38 -5.81 21.91
CA ARG A 98 -1.92 -7.19 21.99
C ARG A 98 -0.76 -7.35 22.97
N LEU A 99 0.18 -6.40 23.00
CA LEU A 99 1.27 -6.36 23.98
C LEU A 99 0.73 -6.23 25.40
N GLU A 100 -0.25 -5.34 25.63
CA GLU A 100 -0.92 -5.21 26.93
C GLU A 100 -1.52 -6.55 27.38
N ILE A 101 -2.21 -7.26 26.47
CA ILE A 101 -2.78 -8.58 26.79
C ILE A 101 -1.66 -9.60 27.12
N ILE A 102 -0.58 -9.64 26.34
CA ILE A 102 0.53 -10.58 26.56
C ILE A 102 1.20 -10.33 27.92
N GLU A 103 1.42 -9.07 28.29
CA GLU A 103 1.96 -8.71 29.60
C GLU A 103 1.07 -9.23 30.73
N GLY A 104 -0.24 -9.04 30.63
CA GLY A 104 -1.19 -9.59 31.61
C GLY A 104 -1.15 -11.12 31.68
N LEU A 105 -1.06 -11.79 30.50
CA LEU A 105 -0.96 -13.26 30.44
C LEU A 105 0.33 -13.79 31.07
N LEU A 106 1.48 -13.15 30.83
CA LEU A 106 2.75 -13.51 31.44
C LEU A 106 2.71 -13.33 32.97
N GLN A 107 2.12 -12.25 33.44
CA GLN A 107 1.93 -12.02 34.86
C GLN A 107 0.98 -13.04 35.49
N ALA A 108 -0.10 -13.39 34.79
CA ALA A 108 -1.02 -14.43 35.22
C ALA A 108 -0.37 -15.83 35.26
N TYR A 109 0.52 -16.11 34.34
CA TYR A 109 1.25 -17.39 34.28
C TYR A 109 2.13 -17.58 35.56
N ILE A 110 2.86 -16.53 35.97
CA ILE A 110 3.71 -16.57 37.14
C ILE A 110 2.87 -16.75 38.44
N ASN A 111 1.66 -16.20 38.48
CA ASN A 111 0.79 -16.16 39.64
C ASN A 111 -0.47 -17.04 39.50
N LEU A 112 -0.42 -18.08 38.69
CA LEU A 112 -1.58 -18.86 38.28
C LEU A 112 -2.38 -19.45 39.44
N ASP A 113 -1.69 -20.05 40.42
CA ASP A 113 -2.35 -20.65 41.58
C ASP A 113 -3.11 -19.62 42.41
N ARG A 114 -2.56 -18.42 42.57
CA ARG A 114 -3.20 -17.34 43.28
C ARG A 114 -4.43 -16.81 42.56
N ILE A 115 -4.33 -16.66 41.24
CA ILE A 115 -5.47 -16.22 40.39
C ILE A 115 -6.60 -17.26 40.42
N ILE A 116 -6.28 -18.55 40.39
CA ILE A 116 -7.28 -19.62 40.52
C ILE A 116 -7.98 -19.57 41.87
N ASN A 117 -7.24 -19.32 42.95
CA ASN A 117 -7.82 -19.19 44.30
C ASN A 117 -8.76 -17.98 44.38
N ILE A 118 -8.38 -16.81 43.84
CA ILE A 118 -9.26 -15.64 43.78
C ILE A 118 -10.55 -15.96 43.00
N ILE A 119 -10.43 -16.60 41.86
CA ILE A 119 -11.62 -16.98 41.03
C ILE A 119 -12.58 -17.91 41.82
N ARG A 120 -12.06 -18.72 42.74
CA ARG A 120 -12.86 -19.68 43.53
C ARG A 120 -13.47 -19.10 44.79
N GLU A 121 -12.80 -18.15 45.43
CA GLU A 121 -13.11 -17.69 46.78
C GLU A 121 -13.82 -16.33 46.78
N GLU A 122 -13.57 -15.48 45.77
CA GLU A 122 -14.10 -14.12 45.71
C GLU A 122 -15.41 -14.02 44.92
N ASP A 123 -16.35 -13.24 45.45
CA ASP A 123 -17.64 -12.98 44.77
C ASP A 123 -17.46 -12.15 43.49
N ASP A 124 -16.46 -11.23 43.45
CA ASP A 124 -16.07 -10.46 42.26
C ASP A 124 -14.58 -10.65 41.96
N PRO A 125 -14.25 -11.74 41.24
CA PRO A 125 -12.86 -12.07 40.89
C PRO A 125 -12.18 -11.00 40.04
N LYS A 126 -12.95 -10.28 39.20
CA LYS A 126 -12.43 -9.25 38.31
C LYS A 126 -11.81 -8.09 39.09
N THR A 127 -12.55 -7.54 40.03
CA THR A 127 -12.08 -6.43 40.87
C THR A 127 -10.93 -6.87 41.77
N ALA A 128 -11.01 -8.05 42.38
CA ALA A 128 -9.96 -8.58 43.24
C ALA A 128 -8.61 -8.77 42.49
N ILE A 129 -8.62 -9.29 41.25
CA ILE A 129 -7.42 -9.45 40.44
C ILE A 129 -6.84 -8.08 40.03
N ILE A 130 -7.69 -7.09 39.66
CA ILE A 130 -7.25 -5.73 39.34
C ILE A 130 -6.51 -5.12 40.52
N GLU A 131 -7.09 -5.20 41.73
CA GLU A 131 -6.54 -4.60 42.95
C GLU A 131 -5.24 -5.29 43.43
N GLU A 132 -5.19 -6.63 43.36
CA GLU A 132 -4.04 -7.39 43.84
C GLU A 132 -2.83 -7.32 42.87
N PHE A 133 -3.06 -7.38 41.58
CA PHE A 133 -1.98 -7.45 40.59
C PHE A 133 -1.75 -6.15 39.80
N GLY A 134 -2.57 -5.13 39.97
CA GLY A 134 -2.47 -3.86 39.27
C GLY A 134 -2.71 -4.00 37.75
N LEU A 135 -3.44 -5.04 37.34
CA LEU A 135 -3.74 -5.31 35.92
C LEU A 135 -4.86 -4.41 35.38
N SER A 136 -4.80 -4.12 34.11
CA SER A 136 -5.90 -3.39 33.44
C SER A 136 -7.16 -4.26 33.29
N SER A 137 -8.31 -3.62 33.14
CA SER A 137 -9.57 -4.33 32.91
C SER A 137 -9.51 -5.22 31.66
N LEU A 138 -8.78 -4.79 30.61
CA LEU A 138 -8.57 -5.55 29.38
C LEU A 138 -7.73 -6.81 29.62
N GLN A 139 -6.67 -6.70 30.43
CA GLN A 139 -5.82 -7.81 30.82
C GLN A 139 -6.59 -8.85 31.63
N VAL A 140 -7.30 -8.39 32.66
CA VAL A 140 -8.08 -9.29 33.53
C VAL A 140 -9.20 -9.97 32.75
N GLU A 141 -9.89 -9.27 31.88
CA GLU A 141 -10.94 -9.87 31.06
C GLU A 141 -10.35 -10.94 30.10
N SER A 142 -9.18 -10.69 29.55
CA SER A 142 -8.48 -11.67 28.72
C SER A 142 -8.06 -12.91 29.51
N ILE A 143 -7.62 -12.74 30.77
CA ILE A 143 -7.27 -13.83 31.69
C ILE A 143 -8.50 -14.67 32.06
N LEU A 144 -9.61 -14.01 32.45
CA LEU A 144 -10.84 -14.68 32.84
C LEU A 144 -11.50 -15.44 31.68
N ASN A 145 -11.34 -14.96 30.46
CA ASN A 145 -11.84 -15.61 29.24
C ASN A 145 -10.95 -16.76 28.75
N LEU A 146 -9.80 -17.02 29.39
CA LEU A 146 -8.94 -18.14 29.01
C LEU A 146 -9.66 -19.48 29.26
N ARG A 147 -9.60 -20.34 28.25
CA ARG A 147 -10.06 -21.72 28.40
C ARG A 147 -9.08 -22.48 29.31
N LEU A 148 -9.56 -23.26 30.28
CA LEU A 148 -8.74 -24.12 31.13
C LEU A 148 -7.70 -24.96 30.35
N ARG A 149 -8.04 -25.37 29.14
CA ARG A 149 -7.13 -26.07 28.23
C ARG A 149 -5.96 -25.21 27.75
N ALA A 150 -6.16 -23.87 27.65
CA ALA A 150 -5.11 -22.93 27.24
C ALA A 150 -4.14 -22.63 28.37
N LEU A 151 -4.57 -22.69 29.63
CA LEU A 151 -3.72 -22.54 30.81
C LEU A 151 -2.61 -23.61 30.86
N ARG A 152 -2.88 -24.81 30.36
CA ARG A 152 -1.89 -25.90 30.30
C ARG A 152 -0.86 -25.73 29.15
N ARG A 153 -1.15 -24.84 28.17
CA ARG A 153 -0.36 -24.53 26.97
C ARG A 153 0.13 -23.08 26.92
N LEU A 154 0.03 -22.34 28.04
CA LEU A 154 0.73 -21.07 28.19
C LEU A 154 2.23 -21.38 28.20
N ASP A 155 2.76 -21.56 27.01
CA ASP A 155 4.18 -21.73 26.80
C ASP A 155 4.79 -20.32 26.95
N GLU A 156 5.39 -20.04 28.08
CA GLU A 156 6.04 -18.77 28.40
C GLU A 156 7.00 -18.36 27.27
N GLU A 157 7.68 -19.34 26.68
CA GLU A 157 8.59 -19.12 25.56
C GLU A 157 7.86 -18.59 24.30
N LEU A 158 6.64 -19.10 24.01
CA LEU A 158 5.86 -18.65 22.86
C LEU A 158 5.35 -17.23 23.05
N LEU A 159 4.84 -16.92 24.25
CA LEU A 159 4.38 -15.56 24.56
C LEU A 159 5.53 -14.56 24.55
N SER A 160 6.69 -14.95 25.09
CA SER A 160 7.89 -14.10 25.08
C SER A 160 8.42 -13.87 23.66
N LYS A 161 8.36 -14.87 22.79
CA LYS A 161 8.72 -14.70 21.37
C LYS A 161 7.74 -13.76 20.65
N GLU A 162 6.43 -13.98 20.83
CA GLU A 162 5.40 -13.10 20.26
C GLU A 162 5.59 -11.66 20.74
N GLN A 163 5.86 -11.45 22.03
CA GLN A 163 6.13 -10.14 22.61
C GLN A 163 7.34 -9.47 21.92
N GLN A 164 8.44 -10.19 21.75
CA GLN A 164 9.65 -9.65 21.12
C GLN A 164 9.42 -9.30 19.63
N GLU A 165 8.67 -10.12 18.91
CA GLU A 165 8.33 -9.86 17.52
C GLU A 165 7.44 -8.62 17.37
N LEU A 166 6.42 -8.51 18.21
CA LEU A 166 5.53 -7.34 18.25
C LEU A 166 6.25 -6.07 18.67
N MET A 167 7.17 -6.13 19.63
CA MET A 167 8.00 -4.99 20.02
C MET A 167 8.89 -4.50 18.87
N LYS A 168 9.47 -5.40 18.10
CA LYS A 168 10.26 -5.03 16.91
C LYS A 168 9.38 -4.40 15.82
N GLU A 169 8.22 -5.00 15.58
CA GLU A 169 7.25 -4.45 14.60
C GLU A 169 6.78 -3.05 15.05
N ARG A 170 6.47 -2.89 16.34
CA ARG A 170 6.10 -1.63 16.96
C ARG A 170 7.13 -0.54 16.68
N GLN A 171 8.39 -0.81 17.00
CA GLN A 171 9.50 0.13 16.78
C GLN A 171 9.65 0.50 15.31
N THR A 172 9.54 -0.47 14.41
CA THR A 172 9.62 -0.22 12.95
C THR A 172 8.48 0.68 12.47
N LEU A 173 7.28 0.53 13.02
CA LEU A 173 6.13 1.37 12.68
C LEU A 173 6.24 2.76 13.29
N GLU A 174 6.76 2.89 14.51
CA GLU A 174 7.03 4.19 15.14
C GLU A 174 8.07 4.98 14.32
N ASP A 175 9.19 4.36 13.96
CA ASP A 175 10.22 4.96 13.11
C ASP A 175 9.64 5.40 11.75
N LEU A 176 8.76 4.58 11.16
CA LEU A 176 8.08 4.92 9.89
C LEU A 176 7.15 6.12 10.05
N LEU A 177 6.42 6.22 11.17
CA LEU A 177 5.49 7.32 11.41
C LEU A 177 6.22 8.64 11.67
N GLU A 178 7.40 8.61 12.30
CA GLU A 178 8.20 9.79 12.61
C GLU A 178 9.02 10.30 11.42
N ASP A 179 9.54 9.39 10.55
CA ASP A 179 10.42 9.78 9.44
C ASP A 179 9.68 9.86 8.10
N GLN A 180 9.48 11.09 7.62
CA GLN A 180 8.89 11.35 6.31
C GLN A 180 9.69 10.73 5.14
N LYS A 181 11.00 10.59 5.27
CA LYS A 181 11.81 9.99 4.20
C LYS A 181 11.55 8.49 4.10
N LEU A 182 11.41 7.81 5.24
CA LEU A 182 11.01 6.40 5.29
C LEU A 182 9.61 6.20 4.71
N GLN A 183 8.66 7.10 5.00
CA GLN A 183 7.33 7.04 4.41
C GLN A 183 7.39 7.08 2.88
N TRP A 184 8.13 8.04 2.30
CA TRP A 184 8.27 8.15 0.85
C TRP A 184 9.01 6.97 0.23
N LYS A 185 10.03 6.43 0.92
CA LYS A 185 10.71 5.22 0.48
C LYS A 185 9.75 4.02 0.41
N ASN A 186 8.93 3.85 1.43
CA ASN A 186 7.93 2.77 1.49
C ASN A 186 6.84 2.94 0.42
N VAL A 187 6.34 4.15 0.20
CA VAL A 187 5.40 4.45 -0.90
C VAL A 187 6.01 4.08 -2.25
N LYS A 188 7.28 4.43 -2.48
CA LYS A 188 8.00 4.09 -3.70
C LYS A 188 8.09 2.57 -3.89
N GLU A 189 8.54 1.83 -2.88
CA GLU A 189 8.66 0.37 -2.92
C GLU A 189 7.31 -0.30 -3.20
N ASN A 190 6.24 0.15 -2.55
CA ASN A 190 4.88 -0.36 -2.78
C ASN A 190 4.35 -0.10 -4.19
N LEU A 191 4.76 0.96 -4.85
CA LEU A 191 4.39 1.23 -6.25
C LEU A 191 5.06 0.24 -7.20
N TYR A 192 6.32 -0.11 -6.96
CA TYR A 192 7.04 -1.09 -7.79
C TYR A 192 6.59 -2.54 -7.56
N THR A 193 6.18 -2.90 -6.36
CA THR A 193 5.71 -4.28 -6.06
C THR A 193 4.28 -4.55 -6.53
N ASN A 194 3.46 -3.51 -6.72
CA ASN A 194 2.11 -3.63 -7.28
C ASN A 194 2.06 -3.65 -8.82
N ASP A 195 3.18 -3.50 -9.51
CA ASP A 195 3.27 -3.65 -10.96
C ASP A 195 3.26 -5.12 -11.45
N THR A 196 2.95 -6.06 -10.55
CA THR A 196 2.74 -7.49 -10.87
C THR A 196 1.25 -7.87 -10.69
N LEU A 197 0.37 -7.13 -11.39
CA LEU A 197 -1.02 -7.54 -11.65
C LEU A 197 -1.21 -7.73 -13.13
#